data_d3613f35a4955d7c03ec595d5fea165c
#
_entry.id   d3613f35a4955d7c03ec595d5fea165c
#
_cell.length_a   1.000
_cell.length_b   1.000
_cell.length_c   1.000
_cell.angle_alpha   90.00
_cell.angle_beta   90.00
_cell.angle_gamma   90.00
#
_symmetry.space_group_name_H-M   'P 1'
#
loop_
_entity.id
_entity.type
_entity.pdbx_description
1 polymer ?
#
loop_
_entity_poly.entity_id
_entity_poly.type
_entity_poly.pdbx_seq_one_letter_code
_entity_poly.pdbx_strand_id
1 'polypeptide(L)'
;HVHEIGCWDNAHGYDGSIPGWGQRLIDTGHRVESIGKLHYKSADDPTGFSVQHSPMHLKQGVGTVWGAIKEPFADLPEPWRMFNKIGAGVSNYNLYDRKSANAACEWLKARAASADDKPWVLYVGFVAPHYPLVAPSQFLDMYPIEDIPLPKLHPKDGYKRHPWVDTLDGVIGQDHFFNRDEERLQAIAAYLALCSFV
;
A
#
# COMPACT_ATOMS: atom_id res chain seq x y z
N HIS A 1 14.75 -12.88 8.01
CA HIS A 1 13.32 -12.89 8.41
C HIS A 1 13.01 -11.71 9.33
N VAL A 2 11.71 -11.36 9.47
CA VAL A 2 11.25 -10.22 10.27
C VAL A 2 11.76 -10.29 11.72
N HIS A 3 11.75 -11.47 12.33
CA HIS A 3 12.23 -11.70 13.69
C HIS A 3 13.75 -11.52 13.85
N GLU A 4 14.51 -11.63 12.78
CA GLU A 4 15.98 -11.44 12.79
C GLU A 4 16.35 -9.97 12.67
N ILE A 5 15.53 -9.18 11.97
CA ILE A 5 15.83 -7.77 11.69
C ILE A 5 15.08 -6.81 12.63
N GLY A 6 14.14 -7.31 13.44
CA GLY A 6 13.39 -6.49 14.39
C GLY A 6 12.34 -5.55 13.81
N CYS A 7 12.09 -5.59 12.48
CA CYS A 7 11.07 -4.76 11.83
C CYS A 7 9.70 -5.44 11.87
N TRP A 8 9.10 -5.49 13.06
CA TRP A 8 7.87 -6.25 13.32
C TRP A 8 6.61 -5.58 12.78
N ASP A 9 6.62 -4.27 12.70
CA ASP A 9 5.47 -3.45 12.35
C ASP A 9 5.90 -2.10 11.77
N ASN A 10 4.95 -1.25 11.41
CA ASN A 10 5.22 0.06 10.83
C ASN A 10 5.92 1.05 11.77
N ALA A 11 5.93 0.84 13.08
CA ALA A 11 6.68 1.69 14.01
C ALA A 11 8.18 1.37 13.99
N HIS A 12 8.53 0.15 13.56
CA HIS A 12 9.90 -0.31 13.39
C HIS A 12 10.28 -0.31 11.91
N GLY A 13 10.26 0.89 11.30
CA GLY A 13 10.59 1.07 9.90
C GLY A 13 12.01 0.61 9.57
N TYR A 14 12.18 -0.03 8.42
CA TYR A 14 13.49 -0.46 7.93
C TYR A 14 14.37 0.76 7.67
N ASP A 15 15.59 0.75 8.21
CA ASP A 15 16.58 1.83 8.19
C ASP A 15 17.85 1.48 7.39
N GLY A 16 17.88 0.34 6.71
CA GLY A 16 19.03 -0.09 5.93
C GLY A 16 20.15 -0.73 6.74
N SER A 17 20.02 -0.91 8.05
CA SER A 17 21.03 -1.52 8.91
C SER A 17 21.41 -2.96 8.50
N ILE A 18 20.49 -3.65 7.84
CA ILE A 18 20.72 -4.97 7.27
C ILE A 18 20.59 -4.88 5.75
N PRO A 19 21.63 -5.22 4.98
CA PRO A 19 21.61 -5.08 3.52
C PRO A 19 20.45 -5.86 2.88
N GLY A 20 19.56 -5.14 2.21
CA GLY A 20 18.49 -5.71 1.40
C GLY A 20 18.98 -6.19 0.04
N TRP A 21 18.06 -6.70 -0.79
CA TRP A 21 18.36 -7.18 -2.14
C TRP A 21 18.98 -6.09 -3.04
N GLY A 22 18.52 -4.85 -2.90
CA GLY A 22 19.03 -3.73 -3.69
C GLY A 22 20.49 -3.44 -3.40
N GLN A 23 20.91 -3.44 -2.13
CA GLN A 23 22.30 -3.25 -1.76
C GLN A 23 23.20 -4.36 -2.33
N ARG A 24 22.75 -5.61 -2.25
CA ARG A 24 23.50 -6.75 -2.80
C ARG A 24 23.69 -6.63 -4.31
N LEU A 25 22.73 -6.11 -5.04
CA LEU A 25 22.84 -5.84 -6.47
C LEU A 25 23.78 -4.67 -6.76
N ILE A 26 23.74 -3.62 -5.95
CA ILE A 26 24.69 -2.49 -6.05
C ILE A 26 26.11 -2.99 -5.87
N ASP A 27 26.36 -3.83 -4.85
CA ASP A 27 27.68 -4.41 -4.53
C ASP A 27 28.23 -5.29 -5.67
N THR A 28 27.35 -5.84 -6.52
CA THR A 28 27.72 -6.58 -7.73
C THR A 28 27.77 -5.74 -9.00
N GLY A 29 27.67 -4.42 -8.86
CA GLY A 29 27.85 -3.49 -9.96
C GLY A 29 26.57 -3.07 -10.69
N HIS A 30 25.40 -3.47 -10.23
CA HIS A 30 24.14 -3.05 -10.82
C HIS A 30 23.79 -1.60 -10.45
N ARG A 31 23.07 -0.93 -11.35
CA ARG A 31 22.37 0.29 -11.05
C ARG A 31 20.98 -0.06 -10.51
N VAL A 32 20.67 0.34 -9.28
CA VAL A 32 19.40 0.02 -8.62
C VAL A 32 18.70 1.31 -8.26
N GLU A 33 17.55 1.57 -8.87
CA GLU A 33 16.78 2.79 -8.65
C GLU A 33 15.34 2.48 -8.30
N SER A 34 14.68 3.43 -7.64
CA SER A 34 13.26 3.33 -7.33
C SER A 34 12.49 4.57 -7.76
N ILE A 35 11.24 4.38 -8.14
CA ILE A 35 10.27 5.43 -8.43
C ILE A 35 9.02 5.15 -7.62
N GLY A 36 8.59 6.11 -6.80
CA GLY A 36 7.34 6.02 -6.07
C GLY A 36 7.46 5.43 -4.66
N LYS A 37 6.41 4.73 -4.21
CA LYS A 37 6.24 4.32 -2.81
C LYS A 37 7.22 3.22 -2.41
N LEU A 38 7.92 3.41 -1.30
CA LEU A 38 8.82 2.43 -0.68
C LEU A 38 8.37 2.01 0.72
N HIS A 39 7.80 2.92 1.50
CA HIS A 39 7.34 2.67 2.87
C HIS A 39 8.47 2.28 3.85
N TYR A 40 9.67 2.82 3.65
CA TYR A 40 10.78 2.71 4.59
C TYR A 40 10.76 3.85 5.61
N LYS A 41 11.70 3.87 6.52
CA LYS A 41 11.80 4.89 7.56
C LYS A 41 12.08 6.27 6.95
N SER A 42 13.09 6.38 6.08
CA SER A 42 13.55 7.64 5.50
C SER A 42 14.19 7.44 4.13
N ALA A 43 14.25 8.50 3.34
CA ALA A 43 15.01 8.52 2.09
C ALA A 43 16.53 8.63 2.31
N ASP A 44 16.95 9.07 3.50
CA ASP A 44 18.34 9.26 3.86
C ASP A 44 19.01 7.96 4.34
N ASP A 45 18.21 6.94 4.65
CA ASP A 45 18.72 5.65 5.09
C ASP A 45 19.24 4.83 3.90
N PRO A 46 20.30 3.98 4.10
CA PRO A 46 20.92 3.17 3.05
C PRO A 46 20.04 1.97 2.68
N THR A 47 18.91 2.23 2.02
CA THR A 47 17.88 1.23 1.73
C THR A 47 18.16 0.37 0.51
N GLY A 48 19.33 0.55 -0.14
CA GLY A 48 19.75 -0.28 -1.28
C GLY A 48 19.25 0.26 -2.63
N PHE A 49 18.96 1.56 -2.72
CA PHE A 49 18.69 2.25 -3.99
C PHE A 49 19.73 3.35 -4.20
N SER A 50 20.40 3.33 -5.36
CA SER A 50 21.37 4.36 -5.74
C SER A 50 20.69 5.73 -5.89
N VAL A 51 19.45 5.73 -6.37
CA VAL A 51 18.58 6.91 -6.52
C VAL A 51 17.15 6.53 -6.20
N GLN A 52 16.47 7.41 -5.48
CA GLN A 52 15.04 7.30 -5.21
C GLN A 52 14.31 8.50 -5.82
N HIS A 53 13.45 8.23 -6.80
CA HIS A 53 12.67 9.26 -7.49
C HIS A 53 11.29 9.43 -6.84
N SER A 54 11.02 10.62 -6.31
CA SER A 54 9.75 10.95 -5.64
C SER A 54 9.32 9.89 -4.61
N PRO A 55 10.19 9.47 -3.69
CA PRO A 55 9.88 8.39 -2.77
C PRO A 55 8.75 8.79 -1.81
N MET A 56 7.94 7.82 -1.43
CA MET A 56 6.98 7.94 -0.33
C MET A 56 7.38 6.97 0.77
N HIS A 57 7.84 7.51 1.88
CA HIS A 57 8.23 6.80 3.09
C HIS A 57 7.22 6.99 4.22
N LEU A 58 7.52 6.41 5.38
CA LEU A 58 6.75 6.61 6.60
C LEU A 58 6.74 8.09 6.98
N LYS A 59 5.58 8.62 7.33
CA LYS A 59 5.46 10.01 7.77
C LYS A 59 6.30 10.23 9.02
N GLN A 60 7.26 11.14 8.95
CA GLN A 60 8.20 11.45 10.04
C GLN A 60 9.03 10.24 10.52
N GLY A 61 9.18 9.22 9.69
CA GLY A 61 9.93 8.00 10.01
C GLY A 61 9.23 7.07 11.00
N VAL A 62 7.99 7.35 11.38
CA VAL A 62 7.21 6.54 12.32
C VAL A 62 5.86 6.18 11.68
N GLY A 63 5.63 4.90 11.50
CA GLY A 63 4.35 4.40 11.01
C GLY A 63 3.34 4.20 12.13
N THR A 64 2.07 4.13 11.76
CA THR A 64 1.00 3.82 12.70
C THR A 64 0.99 2.34 13.03
N VAL A 65 0.99 2.03 14.33
CA VAL A 65 0.94 0.65 14.84
C VAL A 65 -0.51 0.28 15.13
N TRP A 66 -1.22 -0.16 14.10
CA TRP A 66 -2.60 -0.63 14.25
C TRP A 66 -2.67 -2.03 14.85
N GLY A 67 -1.64 -2.81 14.65
CA GLY A 67 -1.61 -4.22 14.97
C GLY A 67 -0.83 -4.56 16.24
N ALA A 68 -0.40 -3.59 17.04
CA ALA A 68 0.13 -3.87 18.36
C ALA A 68 -1.04 -4.29 19.29
N ILE A 69 -1.62 -5.45 19.00
CA ILE A 69 -2.62 -6.08 19.85
C ILE A 69 -1.88 -6.55 21.10
N LYS A 70 -1.69 -5.63 22.03
CA LYS A 70 -1.18 -5.91 23.37
C LYS A 70 -2.29 -5.59 24.35
N GLU A 71 -2.49 -6.46 25.28
CA GLU A 71 -3.34 -6.12 26.42
C GLU A 71 -2.55 -5.25 27.44
N PRO A 72 -3.16 -4.18 27.97
CA PRO A 72 -4.46 -3.65 27.55
C PRO A 72 -4.36 -3.02 26.15
N PHE A 73 -5.43 -3.16 25.35
CA PHE A 73 -5.51 -2.51 24.06
C PHE A 73 -5.39 -1.00 24.24
N ALA A 74 -4.63 -0.35 23.38
CA ALA A 74 -4.61 1.11 23.35
C ALA A 74 -6.04 1.60 23.11
N ASP A 75 -6.54 2.49 23.96
CA ASP A 75 -7.77 3.22 23.68
C ASP A 75 -7.53 4.02 22.40
N LEU A 76 -8.09 3.53 21.31
CA LEU A 76 -8.15 4.33 20.08
C LEU A 76 -9.17 5.43 20.33
N PRO A 77 -8.78 6.71 20.27
CA PRO A 77 -9.63 7.83 20.70
C PRO A 77 -10.93 7.96 19.91
N GLU A 78 -10.99 7.42 18.71
CA GLU A 78 -12.15 7.33 17.84
C GLU A 78 -12.02 6.09 16.94
N PRO A 79 -13.12 5.41 16.59
CA PRO A 79 -13.07 4.37 15.58
C PRO A 79 -12.54 4.95 14.28
N TRP A 80 -11.36 4.53 13.87
CA TRP A 80 -10.78 5.05 12.64
C TRP A 80 -11.51 4.51 11.42
N ARG A 81 -12.29 5.38 10.80
CA ARG A 81 -12.95 5.08 9.54
C ARG A 81 -11.99 5.26 8.37
N MET A 82 -11.33 4.20 7.96
CA MET A 82 -10.42 4.21 6.80
C MET A 82 -11.17 4.49 5.49
N PHE A 83 -12.40 4.02 5.37
CA PHE A 83 -13.23 4.13 4.17
C PHE A 83 -14.24 5.28 4.28
N ASN A 84 -13.75 6.47 4.63
CA ASN A 84 -14.59 7.66 4.71
C ASN A 84 -14.94 8.26 3.34
N LYS A 85 -14.26 7.85 2.27
CA LYS A 85 -14.52 8.24 0.88
C LYS A 85 -14.47 6.99 0.01
N ILE A 86 -15.56 6.70 -0.67
CA ILE A 86 -15.74 5.54 -1.54
C ILE A 86 -16.41 6.00 -2.83
N GLY A 87 -15.94 5.53 -3.98
CA GLY A 87 -16.59 5.70 -5.28
C GLY A 87 -15.78 6.48 -6.29
N ALA A 88 -16.49 7.16 -7.21
CA ALA A 88 -15.85 7.87 -8.32
C ALA A 88 -15.12 9.13 -7.87
N GLY A 89 -13.95 9.39 -8.46
CA GLY A 89 -13.17 10.59 -8.22
C GLY A 89 -11.69 10.40 -8.49
N VAL A 90 -10.91 11.39 -8.07
CA VAL A 90 -9.44 11.37 -8.17
C VAL A 90 -8.87 11.76 -6.80
N SER A 91 -8.16 10.85 -6.19
CA SER A 91 -7.45 11.08 -4.93
C SER A 91 -6.01 11.58 -5.19
N ASN A 92 -5.37 12.13 -4.14
CA ASN A 92 -3.95 12.46 -4.21
C ASN A 92 -3.08 11.23 -4.51
N TYR A 93 -3.49 10.03 -4.09
CA TYR A 93 -2.78 8.80 -4.40
C TYR A 93 -2.91 8.42 -5.87
N ASN A 94 -4.08 8.63 -6.50
CA ASN A 94 -4.21 8.42 -7.94
C ASN A 94 -3.29 9.37 -8.73
N LEU A 95 -3.18 10.64 -8.32
CA LEU A 95 -2.28 11.61 -8.95
C LEU A 95 -0.82 11.21 -8.76
N TYR A 96 -0.47 10.76 -7.57
CA TYR A 96 0.88 10.28 -7.27
C TYR A 96 1.25 9.05 -8.11
N ASP A 97 0.36 8.07 -8.23
CA ASP A 97 0.61 6.86 -9.00
C ASP A 97 0.75 7.15 -10.49
N ARG A 98 -0.08 8.05 -11.04
CA ARG A 98 0.07 8.53 -12.43
C ARG A 98 1.41 9.22 -12.65
N LYS A 99 1.84 10.06 -11.69
CA LYS A 99 3.16 10.70 -11.75
C LYS A 99 4.28 9.67 -11.73
N SER A 100 4.16 8.66 -10.87
CA SER A 100 5.14 7.58 -10.76
C SER A 100 5.21 6.75 -12.05
N ALA A 101 4.07 6.40 -12.64
CA ALA A 101 4.01 5.70 -13.92
C ALA A 101 4.67 6.49 -15.06
N ASN A 102 4.34 7.78 -15.17
CA ASN A 102 4.95 8.65 -16.18
C ASN A 102 6.47 8.76 -16.00
N ALA A 103 6.94 8.94 -14.75
CA ALA A 103 8.37 8.99 -14.45
C ALA A 103 9.07 7.67 -14.81
N ALA A 104 8.43 6.53 -14.58
CA ALA A 104 8.97 5.23 -14.98
C ALA A 104 9.08 5.09 -16.49
N CYS A 105 8.06 5.52 -17.23
CA CYS A 105 8.10 5.54 -18.70
C CYS A 105 9.25 6.42 -19.23
N GLU A 106 9.43 7.61 -18.68
CA GLU A 106 10.52 8.51 -19.10
C GLU A 106 11.89 7.93 -18.72
N TRP A 107 12.00 7.33 -17.53
CA TRP A 107 13.23 6.65 -17.12
C TRP A 107 13.61 5.51 -18.09
N LEU A 108 12.63 4.65 -18.46
CA LEU A 108 12.83 3.56 -19.40
C LEU A 108 13.24 4.04 -20.79
N LYS A 109 12.61 5.11 -21.29
CA LYS A 109 13.00 5.73 -22.58
C LYS A 109 14.43 6.25 -22.54
N ALA A 110 14.81 6.94 -21.46
CA ALA A 110 16.16 7.45 -21.27
C ALA A 110 17.19 6.31 -21.20
N ARG A 111 16.86 5.21 -20.54
CA ARG A 111 17.72 4.01 -20.48
C ARG A 111 17.88 3.35 -21.86
N ALA A 112 16.79 3.19 -22.60
CA ALA A 112 16.83 2.61 -23.94
C ALA A 112 17.69 3.44 -24.92
N ALA A 113 17.76 4.75 -24.72
CA ALA A 113 18.59 5.65 -25.53
C ALA A 113 20.05 5.76 -25.03
N SER A 114 20.38 5.18 -23.87
CA SER A 114 21.71 5.27 -23.28
C SER A 114 22.65 4.24 -23.83
N ALA A 115 23.91 4.63 -24.06
CA ALA A 115 25.01 3.72 -24.41
C ALA A 115 25.66 3.02 -23.18
N ASP A 116 25.12 3.26 -21.97
CA ASP A 116 25.63 2.64 -20.74
C ASP A 116 25.08 1.22 -20.60
N ASP A 117 25.92 0.22 -20.78
CA ASP A 117 25.60 -1.21 -20.72
C ASP A 117 25.53 -1.77 -19.29
N LYS A 118 25.70 -0.92 -18.28
CA LYS A 118 25.62 -1.34 -16.88
C LYS A 118 24.26 -1.97 -16.58
N PRO A 119 24.22 -3.20 -16.03
CA PRO A 119 22.96 -3.83 -15.68
C PRO A 119 22.19 -3.00 -14.65
N TRP A 120 20.89 -2.95 -14.78
CA TRP A 120 20.03 -2.12 -13.94
C TRP A 120 18.79 -2.85 -13.45
N VAL A 121 18.29 -2.36 -12.34
CA VAL A 121 16.97 -2.73 -11.77
C VAL A 121 16.22 -1.45 -11.44
N LEU A 122 15.01 -1.36 -11.90
CA LEU A 122 14.08 -0.31 -11.54
C LEU A 122 12.92 -0.88 -10.74
N TYR A 123 12.74 -0.40 -9.51
CA TYR A 123 11.56 -0.66 -8.70
C TYR A 123 10.55 0.47 -8.91
N VAL A 124 9.32 0.13 -9.25
CA VAL A 124 8.22 1.11 -9.35
C VAL A 124 7.17 0.76 -8.33
N GLY A 125 6.98 1.64 -7.35
CA GLY A 125 6.03 1.45 -6.25
C GLY A 125 4.81 2.35 -6.39
N PHE A 126 3.62 1.73 -6.50
CA PHE A 126 2.35 2.43 -6.49
C PHE A 126 1.69 2.39 -5.11
N VAL A 127 0.75 3.31 -4.86
CA VAL A 127 -0.04 3.35 -3.63
C VAL A 127 -1.34 2.56 -3.77
N ALA A 128 -2.00 2.65 -4.92
CA ALA A 128 -3.22 1.88 -5.15
C ALA A 128 -2.95 0.37 -5.05
N PRO A 129 -3.90 -0.42 -4.54
CA PRO A 129 -5.29 -0.09 -4.18
C PRO A 129 -5.50 0.36 -2.72
N HIS A 130 -4.53 1.00 -2.08
CA HIS A 130 -4.66 1.54 -0.73
C HIS A 130 -5.81 2.57 -0.63
N TYR A 131 -6.49 2.62 0.50
CA TYR A 131 -7.52 3.66 0.74
C TYR A 131 -6.94 5.09 0.65
N PRO A 132 -7.78 6.12 0.34
CA PRO A 132 -9.23 6.10 0.19
C PRO A 132 -9.68 5.33 -1.05
N LEU A 133 -10.84 4.63 -0.95
CA LEU A 133 -11.39 3.84 -2.04
C LEU A 133 -12.05 4.74 -3.10
N VAL A 134 -11.25 5.58 -3.72
CA VAL A 134 -11.66 6.54 -4.75
C VAL A 134 -10.92 6.24 -6.03
N ALA A 135 -11.65 5.89 -7.07
CA ALA A 135 -11.12 5.55 -8.39
C ALA A 135 -11.69 6.46 -9.47
N PRO A 136 -10.92 6.76 -10.56
CA PRO A 136 -11.48 7.47 -11.71
C PRO A 136 -12.67 6.70 -12.30
N SER A 137 -13.71 7.43 -12.71
CA SER A 137 -15.01 6.85 -13.13
C SER A 137 -14.86 5.74 -14.15
N GLN A 138 -13.99 5.91 -15.14
CA GLN A 138 -13.75 4.91 -16.19
C GLN A 138 -13.34 3.53 -15.67
N PHE A 139 -12.70 3.44 -14.50
CA PHE A 139 -12.35 2.17 -13.87
C PHE A 139 -13.47 1.67 -12.97
N LEU A 140 -14.19 2.59 -12.31
CA LEU A 140 -15.33 2.21 -11.48
C LEU A 140 -16.48 1.63 -12.33
N ASP A 141 -16.72 2.20 -13.50
CA ASP A 141 -17.74 1.73 -14.44
C ASP A 141 -17.50 0.31 -14.96
N MET A 142 -16.28 -0.25 -14.78
CA MET A 142 -15.98 -1.65 -15.07
C MET A 142 -16.57 -2.64 -14.06
N TYR A 143 -17.04 -2.14 -12.91
CA TYR A 143 -17.48 -2.95 -11.77
C TYR A 143 -18.87 -2.50 -11.28
N PRO A 144 -19.94 -2.73 -12.06
CA PRO A 144 -21.29 -2.45 -11.60
C PRO A 144 -21.62 -3.27 -10.34
N ILE A 145 -22.25 -2.65 -9.37
CA ILE A 145 -22.45 -3.25 -8.03
C ILE A 145 -23.33 -4.50 -8.07
N GLU A 146 -24.21 -4.61 -9.05
CA GLU A 146 -25.07 -5.77 -9.29
C GLU A 146 -24.29 -7.03 -9.63
N ASP A 147 -23.07 -6.89 -10.18
CA ASP A 147 -22.19 -8.01 -10.55
C ASP A 147 -21.19 -8.37 -9.44
N ILE A 148 -21.14 -7.59 -8.36
CA ILE A 148 -20.19 -7.81 -7.26
C ILE A 148 -20.77 -8.79 -6.24
N PRO A 149 -20.12 -9.94 -6.01
CA PRO A 149 -20.59 -10.88 -4.99
C PRO A 149 -20.33 -10.33 -3.58
N LEU A 150 -21.26 -10.58 -2.67
CA LEU A 150 -21.02 -10.39 -1.23
C LEU A 150 -19.89 -11.30 -0.73
N PRO A 151 -19.16 -10.91 0.31
CA PRO A 151 -18.15 -11.75 0.94
C PRO A 151 -18.71 -13.11 1.36
N LYS A 152 -18.05 -14.19 0.97
CA LYS A 152 -18.52 -15.56 1.23
C LYS A 152 -18.49 -15.94 2.71
N LEU A 153 -17.54 -15.40 3.45
CA LEU A 153 -17.32 -15.73 4.87
C LEU A 153 -17.60 -14.48 5.71
N HIS A 154 -18.87 -14.27 6.03
CA HIS A 154 -19.28 -13.12 6.83
C HIS A 154 -19.92 -13.58 8.15
N PRO A 155 -19.66 -12.89 9.29
CA PRO A 155 -20.26 -13.26 10.59
C PRO A 155 -21.78 -13.29 10.59
N LYS A 156 -22.44 -12.43 9.81
CA LYS A 156 -23.91 -12.44 9.63
C LYS A 156 -24.45 -13.77 9.10
N ASP A 157 -23.62 -14.51 8.36
CA ASP A 157 -23.96 -15.82 7.79
C ASP A 157 -23.54 -16.99 8.66
N GLY A 158 -23.23 -16.71 9.94
CA GLY A 158 -22.83 -17.70 10.94
C GLY A 158 -21.35 -18.13 10.84
N TYR A 159 -20.54 -17.49 10.00
CA TYR A 159 -19.11 -17.74 9.99
C TYR A 159 -18.46 -17.30 11.30
N LYS A 160 -17.70 -18.20 11.90
CA LYS A 160 -16.90 -17.91 13.09
C LYS A 160 -15.48 -17.59 12.68
N ARG A 161 -15.08 -16.34 12.89
CA ARG A 161 -13.70 -15.92 12.69
C ARG A 161 -12.77 -16.60 13.70
N HIS A 162 -11.51 -16.71 13.35
CA HIS A 162 -10.49 -17.07 14.34
C HIS A 162 -10.44 -15.99 15.44
N PRO A 163 -10.30 -16.35 16.73
CA PRO A 163 -10.33 -15.39 17.85
C PRO A 163 -9.37 -14.20 17.68
N TRP A 164 -8.18 -14.43 17.14
CA TRP A 164 -7.22 -13.37 16.80
C TRP A 164 -7.80 -12.36 15.80
N VAL A 165 -8.51 -12.83 14.78
CA VAL A 165 -9.13 -11.96 13.76
C VAL A 165 -10.29 -11.19 14.37
N ASP A 166 -11.08 -11.78 15.25
CA ASP A 166 -12.16 -11.07 15.96
C ASP A 166 -11.60 -9.95 16.84
N THR A 167 -10.51 -10.22 17.55
CA THR A 167 -9.83 -9.21 18.37
C THR A 167 -9.32 -8.05 17.49
N LEU A 168 -8.70 -8.36 16.36
CA LEU A 168 -8.20 -7.36 15.42
C LEU A 168 -9.35 -6.55 14.81
N ASP A 169 -10.45 -7.21 14.44
CA ASP A 169 -11.65 -6.55 13.91
C ASP A 169 -12.26 -5.56 14.92
N GLY A 170 -12.24 -5.89 16.21
CA GLY A 170 -12.66 -4.98 17.28
C GLY A 170 -11.84 -3.69 17.36
N VAL A 171 -10.59 -3.71 16.91
CA VAL A 171 -9.67 -2.55 16.94
C VAL A 171 -9.69 -1.77 15.63
N ILE A 172 -9.58 -2.45 14.49
CA ILE A 172 -9.42 -1.80 13.18
C ILE A 172 -10.47 -2.21 12.15
N GLY A 173 -11.46 -2.98 12.55
CA GLY A 173 -12.54 -3.44 11.66
C GLY A 173 -13.27 -2.29 11.00
N GLN A 174 -13.55 -2.44 9.73
CA GLN A 174 -14.22 -1.42 8.94
C GLN A 174 -15.65 -1.82 8.55
N ASP A 175 -15.96 -3.10 8.63
CA ASP A 175 -17.26 -3.63 8.19
C ASP A 175 -18.44 -3.05 8.97
N HIS A 176 -18.26 -2.79 10.25
CA HIS A 176 -19.30 -2.20 11.10
C HIS A 176 -19.67 -0.75 10.73
N PHE A 177 -18.89 -0.08 9.90
CA PHE A 177 -19.24 1.25 9.36
C PHE A 177 -20.21 1.18 8.17
N PHE A 178 -20.44 0.01 7.60
CA PHE A 178 -21.41 -0.20 6.54
C PHE A 178 -22.76 -0.54 7.12
N ASN A 179 -23.76 0.32 6.87
CA ASN A 179 -25.13 0.12 7.35
C ASN A 179 -25.92 -0.83 6.46
N ARG A 180 -25.55 -0.93 5.18
CA ARG A 180 -26.24 -1.72 4.15
C ARG A 180 -25.22 -2.46 3.30
N ASP A 181 -25.68 -3.55 2.69
CA ASP A 181 -24.84 -4.37 1.82
C ASP A 181 -24.42 -3.60 0.55
N GLU A 182 -25.24 -2.66 0.05
CA GLU A 182 -24.87 -1.81 -1.09
C GLU A 182 -23.61 -0.97 -0.80
N GLU A 183 -23.44 -0.46 0.42
CA GLU A 183 -22.26 0.31 0.80
C GLU A 183 -21.00 -0.58 0.78
N ARG A 184 -21.15 -1.83 1.21
CA ARG A 184 -20.07 -2.82 1.15
C ARG A 184 -19.73 -3.18 -0.28
N LEU A 185 -20.73 -3.40 -1.13
CA LEU A 185 -20.52 -3.69 -2.56
C LEU A 185 -19.85 -2.50 -3.26
N GLN A 186 -20.23 -1.26 -2.95
CA GLN A 186 -19.56 -0.07 -3.46
C GLN A 186 -18.09 0.00 -3.05
N ALA A 187 -17.77 -0.38 -1.82
CA ALA A 187 -16.38 -0.43 -1.34
C ALA A 187 -15.57 -1.49 -2.10
N ILE A 188 -16.15 -2.67 -2.33
CA ILE A 188 -15.52 -3.74 -3.11
C ILE A 188 -15.30 -3.31 -4.56
N ALA A 189 -16.33 -2.74 -5.20
CA ALA A 189 -16.24 -2.23 -6.57
C ALA A 189 -15.13 -1.17 -6.70
N ALA A 190 -15.07 -0.22 -5.77
CA ALA A 190 -14.06 0.82 -5.76
C ALA A 190 -12.64 0.27 -5.54
N TYR A 191 -12.48 -0.76 -4.70
CA TYR A 191 -11.20 -1.47 -4.54
C TYR A 191 -10.77 -2.16 -5.84
N LEU A 192 -11.67 -2.89 -6.50
CA LEU A 192 -11.41 -3.55 -7.78
C LEU A 192 -11.05 -2.52 -8.87
N ALA A 193 -11.77 -1.39 -8.89
CA ALA A 193 -11.47 -0.28 -9.79
C ALA A 193 -10.06 0.29 -9.56
N LEU A 194 -9.61 0.40 -8.31
CA LEU A 194 -8.24 0.79 -7.99
C LEU A 194 -7.21 -0.26 -8.43
N CYS A 195 -7.53 -1.55 -8.35
CA CYS A 195 -6.69 -2.61 -8.89
C CYS A 195 -6.55 -2.52 -10.42
N SER A 196 -7.62 -2.13 -11.12
CA SER A 196 -7.59 -1.93 -12.58
C SER A 196 -6.93 -0.61 -13.00
N PHE A 197 -6.86 0.36 -12.10
CA PHE A 197 -6.20 1.64 -12.32
C PHE A 197 -4.67 1.51 -12.36
N VAL A 198 -4.09 0.54 -11.65
CA VAL A 198 -2.64 0.26 -11.55
C VAL A 198 -2.22 -0.72 -12.63
#